data_db43f72509c3d9aecceb61ee96e48e3f
#
_entry.id   db43f72509c3d9aecceb61ee96e48e3f
#
_cell.length_a   1.000
_cell.length_b   1.000
_cell.length_c   1.000
_cell.angle_alpha   90.00
_cell.angle_beta   90.00
_cell.angle_gamma   90.00
#
_symmetry.space_group_name_H-M   'P 1'
#
loop_
_entity.id
_entity.type
_entity.pdbx_description
1 polymer ?
#
loop_
_entity_poly.entity_id
_entity_poly.type
_entity_poly.pdbx_seq_one_letter_code
_entity_poly.pdbx_strand_id
1 'polypeptide(L)'
;MIPKTIVEHVKMRARALGVSIEEYLLELISQNLNPEDKAKEYSKVAIELIKQAKEELRKDNLRQASEKIWGAAALSIKAHAYLREGKRLSSHRELWKYKDEVVKELGEWVRNAWAHASSMHVCFYEGWCTKRDVEASLKSVEKLVKATAEIVLKQE
;
A
#
# COMPACT_ATOMS: atom_id res chain seq x y z
N MET A 1 16.20 15.30 -12.91
CA MET A 1 16.51 14.53 -11.70
C MET A 1 16.33 15.39 -10.46
N ILE A 2 15.76 14.84 -9.40
CA ILE A 2 15.51 15.59 -8.16
C ILE A 2 16.82 15.79 -7.40
N PRO A 3 17.13 17.02 -6.95
CA PRO A 3 18.35 17.28 -6.17
C PRO A 3 18.44 16.41 -4.92
N LYS A 4 19.67 15.99 -4.59
CA LYS A 4 19.94 15.12 -3.45
C LYS A 4 19.37 15.66 -2.14
N THR A 5 19.53 16.97 -1.91
CA THR A 5 19.02 17.61 -0.69
C THR A 5 17.52 17.39 -0.50
N ILE A 6 16.75 17.53 -1.58
CA ILE A 6 15.30 17.33 -1.55
C ILE A 6 15.00 15.86 -1.22
N VAL A 7 15.70 14.92 -1.87
CA VAL A 7 15.51 13.49 -1.64
C VAL A 7 15.78 13.14 -0.17
N GLU A 8 16.86 13.68 0.41
CA GLU A 8 17.20 13.43 1.82
C GLU A 8 16.14 13.96 2.77
N HIS A 9 15.61 15.17 2.51
CA HIS A 9 14.52 15.71 3.32
C HIS A 9 13.24 14.86 3.25
N VAL A 10 12.90 14.40 2.04
CA VAL A 10 11.72 13.53 1.87
C VAL A 10 11.90 12.23 2.66
N LYS A 11 13.07 11.62 2.57
CA LYS A 11 13.37 10.40 3.31
C LYS A 11 13.24 10.60 4.82
N MET A 12 13.78 11.69 5.33
CA MET A 12 13.73 12.01 6.76
C MET A 12 12.29 12.18 7.25
N ARG A 13 11.49 12.91 6.49
CA ARG A 13 10.10 13.16 6.88
C ARG A 13 9.26 11.88 6.81
N ALA A 14 9.44 11.08 5.77
CA ALA A 14 8.74 9.81 5.64
C ALA A 14 9.08 8.88 6.81
N ARG A 15 10.37 8.80 7.16
CA ARG A 15 10.83 7.98 8.29
C ARG A 15 10.24 8.47 9.61
N ALA A 16 10.21 9.78 9.84
CA ALA A 16 9.63 10.36 11.04
C ALA A 16 8.13 10.04 11.19
N LEU A 17 7.42 9.92 10.08
CA LEU A 17 5.99 9.59 10.07
C LEU A 17 5.71 8.10 10.03
N GLY A 18 6.77 7.28 9.86
CA GLY A 18 6.61 5.82 9.78
C GLY A 18 5.94 5.34 8.50
N VAL A 19 6.07 6.09 7.42
CA VAL A 19 5.49 5.74 6.12
C VAL A 19 6.58 5.62 5.06
N SER A 20 6.24 5.03 3.90
CA SER A 20 7.16 4.96 2.77
C SER A 20 7.33 6.35 2.13
N ILE A 21 8.40 6.51 1.33
CA ILE A 21 8.62 7.74 0.58
C ILE A 21 7.44 7.99 -0.37
N GLU A 22 7.00 6.94 -1.05
CA GLU A 22 5.90 7.02 -2.01
C GLU A 22 4.62 7.50 -1.33
N GLU A 23 4.30 6.94 -0.16
CA GLU A 23 3.10 7.33 0.58
C GLU A 23 3.19 8.78 1.05
N TYR A 24 4.36 9.18 1.57
CA TYR A 24 4.57 10.55 2.02
C TYR A 24 4.37 11.55 0.88
N LEU A 25 4.98 11.29 -0.27
CA LEU A 25 4.84 12.16 -1.44
C LEU A 25 3.39 12.17 -1.95
N LEU A 26 2.76 11.03 -1.99
CA LEU A 26 1.35 10.92 -2.42
C LEU A 26 0.45 11.75 -1.51
N GLU A 27 0.66 11.69 -0.21
CA GLU A 27 -0.12 12.48 0.74
C GLU A 27 0.06 13.98 0.48
N LEU A 28 1.30 14.42 0.23
CA LEU A 28 1.58 15.83 -0.06
C LEU A 28 0.88 16.31 -1.33
N ILE A 29 1.02 15.57 -2.43
CA ILE A 29 0.47 16.01 -3.72
C ILE A 29 -1.04 15.89 -3.78
N SER A 30 -1.66 15.12 -2.91
CA SER A 30 -3.11 14.92 -2.89
C SER A 30 -3.84 15.75 -1.84
N GLN A 31 -3.13 16.62 -1.09
CA GLN A 31 -3.73 17.40 0.00
C GLN A 31 -4.97 18.20 -0.39
N ASN A 32 -4.97 18.76 -1.60
CA ASN A 32 -6.05 19.62 -2.06
C ASN A 32 -7.19 18.88 -2.77
N LEU A 33 -7.08 17.56 -2.85
CA LEU A 33 -8.11 16.74 -3.49
C LEU A 33 -9.22 16.40 -2.48
N ASN A 34 -10.44 16.24 -2.99
CA ASN A 34 -11.53 15.73 -2.16
C ASN A 34 -11.29 14.23 -1.86
N PRO A 35 -12.00 13.64 -0.88
CA PRO A 35 -11.77 12.24 -0.51
C PRO A 35 -11.92 11.25 -1.65
N GLU A 36 -12.88 11.44 -2.54
CA GLU A 36 -13.08 10.53 -3.67
C GLU A 36 -11.89 10.56 -4.62
N ASP A 37 -11.36 11.75 -4.92
CA ASP A 37 -10.18 11.88 -5.78
C ASP A 37 -8.91 11.37 -5.10
N LYS A 38 -8.79 11.57 -3.78
CA LYS A 38 -7.70 10.96 -3.01
C LYS A 38 -7.75 9.44 -3.13
N ALA A 39 -8.93 8.85 -2.99
CA ALA A 39 -9.11 7.41 -3.12
C ALA A 39 -8.60 6.92 -4.48
N LYS A 40 -8.93 7.63 -5.56
CA LYS A 40 -8.51 7.25 -6.90
C LYS A 40 -6.98 7.30 -7.05
N GLU A 41 -6.35 8.36 -6.56
CA GLU A 41 -4.89 8.49 -6.64
C GLU A 41 -4.19 7.40 -5.82
N TYR A 42 -4.66 7.13 -4.62
CA TYR A 42 -4.11 6.07 -3.77
C TYR A 42 -4.23 4.70 -4.43
N SER A 43 -5.36 4.44 -5.06
CA SER A 43 -5.59 3.17 -5.75
C SER A 43 -4.67 3.00 -6.96
N LYS A 44 -4.47 4.07 -7.74
CA LYS A 44 -3.56 4.05 -8.89
C LYS A 44 -2.13 3.76 -8.47
N VAL A 45 -1.66 4.39 -7.39
CA VAL A 45 -0.30 4.16 -6.88
C VAL A 45 -0.17 2.73 -6.36
N ALA A 46 -1.21 2.19 -5.70
CA ALA A 46 -1.20 0.80 -5.25
C ALA A 46 -0.99 -0.17 -6.42
N ILE A 47 -1.67 0.06 -7.55
CA ILE A 47 -1.49 -0.75 -8.76
C ILE A 47 -0.05 -0.67 -9.26
N GLU A 48 0.53 0.53 -9.28
CA GLU A 48 1.90 0.72 -9.72
C GLU A 48 2.90 0.03 -8.80
N LEU A 49 2.64 0.05 -7.48
CA LEU A 49 3.50 -0.64 -6.52
C LEU A 49 3.49 -2.15 -6.73
N ILE A 50 2.35 -2.73 -7.13
CA ILE A 50 2.30 -4.15 -7.48
C ILE A 50 3.21 -4.45 -8.70
N LYS A 51 3.18 -3.58 -9.70
CA LYS A 51 4.06 -3.73 -10.86
C LYS A 51 5.52 -3.66 -10.46
N GLN A 52 5.86 -2.71 -9.58
CA GLN A 52 7.23 -2.57 -9.07
C GLN A 52 7.63 -3.78 -8.23
N ALA A 53 6.72 -4.32 -7.43
CA ALA A 53 6.98 -5.52 -6.64
C ALA A 53 7.35 -6.70 -7.55
N LYS A 54 6.61 -6.88 -8.64
CA LYS A 54 6.90 -7.94 -9.62
C LYS A 54 8.28 -7.77 -10.23
N GLU A 55 8.66 -6.54 -10.54
CA GLU A 55 9.98 -6.23 -11.10
C GLU A 55 11.10 -6.53 -10.09
N GLU A 56 10.93 -6.12 -8.85
CA GLU A 56 11.90 -6.39 -7.79
C GLU A 56 12.03 -7.90 -7.53
N LEU A 57 10.92 -8.62 -7.58
CA LEU A 57 10.91 -10.07 -7.40
C LEU A 57 11.69 -10.76 -8.51
N ARG A 58 11.55 -10.30 -9.76
CA ARG A 58 12.31 -10.83 -10.89
C ARG A 58 13.81 -10.67 -10.72
N LYS A 59 14.22 -9.59 -10.06
CA LYS A 59 15.63 -9.28 -9.77
C LYS A 59 16.12 -9.95 -8.49
N ASP A 60 15.29 -10.75 -7.84
CA ASP A 60 15.57 -11.37 -6.54
C ASP A 60 15.82 -10.34 -5.41
N ASN A 61 15.31 -9.14 -5.55
CA ASN A 61 15.37 -8.11 -4.52
C ASN A 61 14.18 -8.31 -3.57
N LEU A 62 14.26 -9.34 -2.72
CA LEU A 62 13.13 -9.76 -1.90
C LEU A 62 12.67 -8.71 -0.90
N ARG A 63 13.59 -7.98 -0.28
CA ARG A 63 13.24 -6.91 0.66
C ARG A 63 12.47 -5.80 -0.04
N GLN A 64 12.95 -5.35 -1.19
CA GLN A 64 12.28 -4.28 -1.93
C GLN A 64 10.91 -4.73 -2.43
N ALA A 65 10.81 -5.97 -2.91
CA ALA A 65 9.53 -6.53 -3.31
C ALA A 65 8.56 -6.54 -2.13
N SER A 66 9.03 -6.95 -0.95
CA SER A 66 8.22 -7.01 0.27
C SER A 66 7.69 -5.62 0.66
N GLU A 67 8.54 -4.59 0.59
CA GLU A 67 8.12 -3.22 0.89
C GLU A 67 7.03 -2.74 -0.06
N LYS A 68 7.20 -3.02 -1.36
CA LYS A 68 6.20 -2.62 -2.36
C LYS A 68 4.87 -3.34 -2.15
N ILE A 69 4.90 -4.62 -1.80
CA ILE A 69 3.69 -5.38 -1.52
C ILE A 69 2.94 -4.80 -0.31
N TRP A 70 3.66 -4.54 0.77
CA TRP A 70 3.08 -3.91 1.95
C TRP A 70 2.47 -2.55 1.62
N GLY A 71 3.23 -1.70 0.91
CA GLY A 71 2.76 -0.38 0.51
C GLY A 71 1.49 -0.45 -0.33
N ALA A 72 1.43 -1.38 -1.28
CA ALA A 72 0.26 -1.55 -2.13
C ALA A 72 -0.99 -1.92 -1.32
N ALA A 73 -0.85 -2.83 -0.36
CA ALA A 73 -1.96 -3.22 0.52
C ALA A 73 -2.43 -2.06 1.39
N ALA A 74 -1.49 -1.36 2.02
CA ALA A 74 -1.81 -0.23 2.90
C ALA A 74 -2.52 0.88 2.13
N LEU A 75 -2.05 1.23 0.94
CA LEU A 75 -2.69 2.26 0.11
C LEU A 75 -4.08 1.84 -0.36
N SER A 76 -4.28 0.55 -0.65
CA SER A 76 -5.60 0.05 -1.05
C SER A 76 -6.62 0.17 0.08
N ILE A 77 -6.23 -0.18 1.31
CA ILE A 77 -7.10 0.00 2.48
C ILE A 77 -7.40 1.48 2.71
N LYS A 78 -6.38 2.34 2.58
CA LYS A 78 -6.56 3.79 2.73
C LYS A 78 -7.47 4.37 1.64
N ALA A 79 -7.33 3.89 0.41
CA ALA A 79 -8.20 4.31 -0.70
C ALA A 79 -9.67 3.98 -0.39
N HIS A 80 -9.92 2.77 0.09
CA HIS A 80 -11.27 2.35 0.46
C HIS A 80 -11.84 3.25 1.56
N ALA A 81 -11.04 3.58 2.58
CA ALA A 81 -11.47 4.44 3.67
C ALA A 81 -11.83 5.85 3.19
N TYR A 82 -11.03 6.42 2.29
CA TYR A 82 -11.36 7.71 1.69
C TYR A 82 -12.66 7.65 0.92
N LEU A 83 -12.86 6.60 0.12
CA LEU A 83 -14.06 6.50 -0.71
C LEU A 83 -15.32 6.31 0.13
N ARG A 84 -15.30 5.38 1.07
CA ARG A 84 -16.48 4.99 1.84
C ARG A 84 -16.81 5.92 3.00
N GLU A 85 -15.80 6.48 3.66
CA GLU A 85 -15.99 7.27 4.88
C GLU A 85 -15.34 8.64 4.85
N GLY A 86 -14.64 8.98 3.76
CA GLY A 86 -13.91 10.25 3.68
C GLY A 86 -12.83 10.36 4.76
N LYS A 87 -12.33 9.23 5.24
CA LYS A 87 -11.47 9.18 6.42
C LYS A 87 -10.03 8.88 6.06
N ARG A 88 -9.10 9.63 6.66
CA ARG A 88 -7.67 9.39 6.59
C ARG A 88 -7.26 8.40 7.68
N LEU A 89 -6.59 7.32 7.29
CA LEU A 89 -6.03 6.36 8.25
C LEU A 89 -4.57 6.73 8.46
N SER A 90 -4.18 7.04 9.70
CA SER A 90 -2.85 7.58 10.00
C SER A 90 -1.94 6.66 10.80
N SER A 91 -2.41 5.48 11.21
CA SER A 91 -1.59 4.55 11.99
C SER A 91 -1.83 3.10 11.56
N HIS A 92 -0.89 2.22 11.91
CA HIS A 92 -1.06 0.78 11.69
C HIS A 92 -2.30 0.26 12.41
N ARG A 93 -2.55 0.77 13.60
CA ARG A 93 -3.73 0.38 14.38
C ARG A 93 -5.02 0.71 13.63
N GLU A 94 -5.10 1.89 13.05
CA GLU A 94 -6.27 2.29 12.28
C GLU A 94 -6.44 1.43 11.02
N LEU A 95 -5.34 1.09 10.35
CA LEU A 95 -5.35 0.19 9.20
C LEU A 95 -5.89 -1.19 9.59
N TRP A 96 -5.39 -1.75 10.69
CA TRP A 96 -5.85 -3.05 11.17
C TRP A 96 -7.34 -3.07 11.49
N LYS A 97 -7.82 -2.01 12.11
CA LYS A 97 -9.25 -1.88 12.42
C LYS A 97 -10.08 -1.72 11.16
N TYR A 98 -9.66 -0.79 10.30
CA TYR A 98 -10.45 -0.46 9.11
C TYR A 98 -10.52 -1.61 8.10
N LYS A 99 -9.49 -2.46 8.01
CA LYS A 99 -9.53 -3.57 7.05
C LYS A 99 -10.73 -4.49 7.27
N ASP A 100 -11.30 -4.50 8.47
CA ASP A 100 -12.52 -5.26 8.72
C ASP A 100 -13.70 -4.73 7.91
N GLU A 101 -13.73 -3.44 7.62
CA GLU A 101 -14.76 -2.87 6.75
C GLU A 101 -14.59 -3.36 5.31
N VAL A 102 -13.34 -3.51 4.87
CA VAL A 102 -13.04 -4.05 3.55
C VAL A 102 -13.42 -5.54 3.49
N VAL A 103 -13.18 -6.28 4.58
CA VAL A 103 -13.60 -7.68 4.72
C VAL A 103 -15.11 -7.80 4.56
N LYS A 104 -15.86 -6.91 5.20
CA LYS A 104 -17.34 -6.92 5.11
C LYS A 104 -17.82 -6.72 3.68
N GLU A 105 -17.16 -5.88 2.93
CA GLU A 105 -17.56 -5.57 1.55
C GLU A 105 -17.09 -6.62 0.54
N LEU A 106 -15.85 -7.10 0.68
CA LEU A 106 -15.22 -7.95 -0.34
C LEU A 106 -15.13 -9.44 0.03
N GLY A 107 -15.21 -9.77 1.33
CA GLY A 107 -15.17 -11.15 1.79
C GLY A 107 -14.01 -11.47 2.71
N GLU A 108 -14.08 -12.63 3.37
CA GLU A 108 -13.09 -13.06 4.35
C GLU A 108 -11.68 -13.23 3.78
N TRP A 109 -11.55 -13.46 2.48
CA TRP A 109 -10.25 -13.59 1.84
C TRP A 109 -9.37 -12.35 2.04
N VAL A 110 -9.98 -11.17 2.26
CA VAL A 110 -9.25 -9.94 2.54
C VAL A 110 -8.40 -10.08 3.81
N ARG A 111 -8.92 -10.79 4.80
CA ARG A 111 -8.20 -11.01 6.06
C ARG A 111 -6.89 -11.73 5.82
N ASN A 112 -6.91 -12.75 4.96
CA ASN A 112 -5.69 -13.47 4.58
C ASN A 112 -4.74 -12.59 3.79
N ALA A 113 -5.25 -11.81 2.84
CA ALA A 113 -4.43 -10.88 2.07
C ALA A 113 -3.75 -9.86 2.99
N TRP A 114 -4.49 -9.34 3.99
CA TRP A 114 -3.92 -8.40 4.96
C TRP A 114 -2.84 -9.05 5.82
N ALA A 115 -3.05 -10.30 6.24
CA ALA A 115 -2.04 -11.04 7.00
C ALA A 115 -0.75 -11.22 6.18
N HIS A 116 -0.87 -11.57 4.90
CA HIS A 116 0.27 -11.66 3.98
C HIS A 116 0.98 -10.32 3.85
N ALA A 117 0.23 -9.24 3.68
CA ALA A 117 0.80 -7.89 3.57
C ALA A 117 1.57 -7.52 4.83
N SER A 118 1.01 -7.82 6.00
CA SER A 118 1.66 -7.55 7.29
C SER A 118 2.96 -8.33 7.44
N SER A 119 2.99 -9.58 6.97
CA SER A 119 4.22 -10.38 6.93
C SER A 119 5.29 -9.74 6.06
N MET A 120 4.88 -9.14 4.94
CA MET A 120 5.82 -8.46 4.04
C MET A 120 6.43 -7.23 4.68
N HIS A 121 5.68 -6.53 5.50
CA HIS A 121 6.20 -5.40 6.26
C HIS A 121 7.34 -5.85 7.19
N VAL A 122 7.15 -6.97 7.89
CA VAL A 122 8.20 -7.58 8.73
C VAL A 122 9.39 -8.03 7.89
N CYS A 123 9.13 -8.67 6.74
CA CYS A 123 10.18 -9.15 5.83
C CYS A 123 11.08 -8.03 5.33
N PHE A 124 10.52 -6.86 5.07
CA PHE A 124 11.30 -5.71 4.64
C PHE A 124 12.36 -5.35 5.69
N TYR A 125 11.97 -5.31 6.97
CA TYR A 125 12.89 -4.95 8.04
C TYR A 125 13.85 -6.08 8.40
N GLU A 126 13.36 -7.31 8.52
CA GLU A 126 14.15 -8.44 9.01
C GLU A 126 14.95 -9.16 7.91
N GLY A 127 14.45 -9.17 6.69
CA GLY A 127 15.15 -9.74 5.55
C GLY A 127 15.22 -11.25 5.52
N TRP A 128 14.33 -11.96 6.21
CA TRP A 128 14.38 -13.43 6.32
C TRP A 128 13.33 -14.18 5.49
N CYS A 129 12.50 -13.50 4.73
CA CYS A 129 11.50 -14.18 3.92
C CYS A 129 12.11 -14.87 2.72
N THR A 130 11.56 -16.02 2.37
CA THR A 130 11.98 -16.74 1.18
C THR A 130 11.28 -16.17 -0.06
N LYS A 131 11.82 -16.50 -1.21
CA LYS A 131 11.20 -16.09 -2.48
C LYS A 131 9.75 -16.57 -2.58
N ARG A 132 9.49 -17.82 -2.15
CA ARG A 132 8.13 -18.38 -2.18
C ARG A 132 7.16 -17.62 -1.26
N ASP A 133 7.65 -17.16 -0.11
CA ASP A 133 6.85 -16.33 0.78
C ASP A 133 6.41 -15.05 0.09
N VAL A 134 7.36 -14.40 -0.59
CA VAL A 134 7.12 -13.14 -1.28
C VAL A 134 6.17 -13.37 -2.47
N GLU A 135 6.39 -14.43 -3.24
CA GLU A 135 5.51 -14.77 -4.37
C GLU A 135 4.06 -15.02 -3.92
N ALA A 136 3.88 -15.77 -2.85
CA ALA A 136 2.55 -16.06 -2.30
C ALA A 136 1.87 -14.80 -1.82
N SER A 137 2.62 -13.94 -1.13
CA SER A 137 2.09 -12.67 -0.61
C SER A 137 1.74 -11.72 -1.75
N LEU A 138 2.57 -11.66 -2.79
CA LEU A 138 2.30 -10.82 -3.96
C LEU A 138 0.98 -11.23 -4.61
N LYS A 139 0.77 -12.52 -4.81
CA LYS A 139 -0.46 -13.04 -5.42
C LYS A 139 -1.70 -12.65 -4.60
N SER A 140 -1.61 -12.82 -3.29
CA SER A 140 -2.70 -12.51 -2.37
C SER A 140 -3.02 -11.02 -2.34
N VAL A 141 -2.00 -10.19 -2.23
CA VAL A 141 -2.15 -8.73 -2.16
C VAL A 141 -2.56 -8.16 -3.52
N GLU A 142 -2.09 -8.72 -4.63
CA GLU A 142 -2.53 -8.29 -5.95
C GLU A 142 -4.04 -8.43 -6.10
N LYS A 143 -4.61 -9.50 -5.57
CA LYS A 143 -6.07 -9.69 -5.58
C LYS A 143 -6.77 -8.58 -4.80
N LEU A 144 -6.23 -8.21 -3.65
CA LEU A 144 -6.77 -7.13 -2.83
C LEU A 144 -6.72 -5.79 -3.57
N VAL A 145 -5.57 -5.49 -4.16
CA VAL A 145 -5.38 -4.24 -4.91
C VAL A 145 -6.36 -4.15 -6.08
N LYS A 146 -6.50 -5.23 -6.84
CA LYS A 146 -7.43 -5.25 -7.99
C LYS A 146 -8.88 -5.11 -7.57
N ALA A 147 -9.30 -5.82 -6.53
CA ALA A 147 -10.68 -5.74 -6.04
C ALA A 147 -11.01 -4.35 -5.51
N THR A 148 -10.09 -3.74 -4.76
CA THR A 148 -10.27 -2.39 -4.26
C THR A 148 -10.30 -1.37 -5.40
N ALA A 149 -9.41 -1.53 -6.38
CA ALA A 149 -9.36 -0.63 -7.54
C ALA A 149 -10.66 -0.68 -8.35
N GLU A 150 -11.28 -1.84 -8.48
CA GLU A 150 -12.57 -1.96 -9.16
C GLU A 150 -13.64 -1.10 -8.50
N ILE A 151 -13.66 -1.07 -7.17
CA ILE A 151 -14.61 -0.24 -6.43
C ILE A 151 -14.28 1.24 -6.61
N VAL A 152 -13.00 1.60 -6.38
CA VAL A 152 -12.56 2.99 -6.32
C VAL A 152 -12.54 3.67 -7.69
N LEU A 153 -11.98 3.00 -8.70
CA LEU A 153 -11.74 3.61 -10.00
C LEU A 153 -12.96 3.61 -10.93
N LYS A 154 -14.00 2.85 -10.59
CA LYS A 154 -15.24 2.84 -11.37
C LYS A 154 -16.28 3.84 -10.87
N GLN A 155 -15.96 4.62 -9.86
CA GLN A 155 -16.83 5.68 -9.37
C GLN A 155 -16.78 6.88 -10.32
N GLU A 156 -17.93 7.27 -10.90
CA GLU A 156 -18.04 8.41 -11.78
C GLU A 156 -19.07 9.41 -11.25
#